data_ab61eb22abdc0a8c22c48799d952bf3e
#
_entry.id   ab61eb22abdc0a8c22c48799d952bf3e
#
_cell.length_a   1.000
_cell.length_b   1.000
_cell.length_c   1.000
_cell.angle_alpha   90.00
_cell.angle_beta   90.00
_cell.angle_gamma   90.00
#
_symmetry.space_group_name_H-M   'P 1'
#
loop_
_entity.id
_entity.type
_entity.pdbx_description
1 polymer ?
#
loop_
_entity_poly.entity_id
_entity_poly.type
_entity_poly.pdbx_seq_one_letter_code
_entity_poly.pdbx_strand_id
1 'polypeptide(L)'
;VKAVIADCGYSSVWEELKYQLKKFLYLPSFPFLNFMSFITKIKAGYSLRDASAVKQVKRCKIPIFIIHGSKDKFVPTYMASEIYNAASCKKEKLIVPNAAHVQSSVVDPYLYWESVNNFIEKYTDIKD
;
A
#
# COMPACT_ATOMS: atom_id res chain seq x y z
N VAL A 1 -1.86 -5.68 18.23
CA VAL A 1 -1.59 -4.53 17.36
C VAL A 1 -2.64 -3.47 17.65
N LYS A 2 -2.23 -2.22 18.00
CA LYS A 2 -3.14 -1.11 18.32
C LYS A 2 -3.37 -0.18 17.12
N ALA A 3 -2.38 -0.04 16.24
CA ALA A 3 -2.43 0.76 15.02
C ALA A 3 -1.52 0.18 13.93
N VAL A 4 -1.74 0.56 12.68
CA VAL A 4 -0.92 0.14 11.53
C VAL A 4 -0.50 1.38 10.74
N ILE A 5 0.77 1.43 10.37
CA ILE A 5 1.31 2.40 9.42
C ILE A 5 1.73 1.64 8.16
N ALA A 6 1.19 2.01 7.02
CA ALA A 6 1.46 1.43 5.72
C ALA A 6 2.15 2.47 4.84
N ASP A 7 3.46 2.32 4.63
CA ASP A 7 4.26 3.21 3.78
C ASP A 7 4.50 2.55 2.43
N CYS A 8 4.18 3.25 1.35
CA CYS A 8 4.31 2.82 -0.04
C CYS A 8 3.66 1.47 -0.37
N GLY A 9 2.53 1.14 0.29
CA GLY A 9 1.80 -0.10 0.07
C GLY A 9 1.06 -0.13 -1.27
N TYR A 10 1.03 -1.31 -1.91
CA TYR A 10 0.22 -1.55 -3.12
C TYR A 10 -1.18 -2.07 -2.79
N SER A 11 -2.16 -1.76 -3.63
CA SER A 11 -3.56 -2.12 -3.43
C SER A 11 -3.83 -3.63 -3.57
N SER A 12 -3.12 -4.30 -4.50
CA SER A 12 -3.09 -5.75 -4.64
C SER A 12 -1.86 -6.20 -5.43
N VAL A 13 -1.41 -7.43 -5.18
CA VAL A 13 -0.30 -8.04 -5.93
C VAL A 13 -0.64 -8.11 -7.43
N TRP A 14 -1.89 -8.43 -7.77
CA TRP A 14 -2.33 -8.51 -9.16
C TRP A 14 -2.20 -7.18 -9.90
N GLU A 15 -2.71 -6.08 -9.32
CA GLU A 15 -2.67 -4.76 -9.97
C GLU A 15 -1.24 -4.20 -10.02
N GLU A 16 -0.44 -4.44 -8.98
CA GLU A 16 0.97 -4.06 -8.97
C GLU A 16 1.75 -4.78 -10.07
N LEU A 17 1.65 -6.10 -10.17
CA LEU A 17 2.33 -6.87 -11.22
C LEU A 17 1.85 -6.49 -12.62
N LYS A 18 0.56 -6.24 -12.80
CA LYS A 18 0.00 -5.76 -14.06
C LYS A 18 0.60 -4.41 -14.48
N TYR A 19 0.72 -3.49 -13.52
CA TYR A 19 1.36 -2.20 -13.75
C TYR A 19 2.84 -2.36 -14.11
N GLN A 20 3.59 -3.17 -13.37
CA GLN A 20 5.01 -3.43 -13.59
C GLN A 20 5.28 -4.06 -14.97
N LEU A 21 4.51 -5.10 -15.34
CA LEU A 21 4.61 -5.74 -16.65
C LEU A 21 4.42 -4.74 -17.79
N LYS A 22 3.38 -3.92 -17.69
CA LYS A 22 3.08 -2.92 -18.72
C LYS A 22 4.16 -1.85 -18.80
N LYS A 23 4.62 -1.35 -17.65
CA LYS A 23 5.48 -0.16 -17.59
C LYS A 23 6.95 -0.46 -17.87
N PHE A 24 7.47 -1.55 -17.32
CA PHE A 24 8.90 -1.85 -17.40
C PHE A 24 9.25 -2.93 -18.40
N LEU A 25 8.35 -3.87 -18.65
CA LEU A 25 8.59 -4.99 -19.55
C LEU A 25 7.83 -4.87 -20.88
N TYR A 26 6.93 -3.88 -20.98
CA TYR A 26 6.06 -3.71 -22.16
C TYR A 26 5.27 -4.97 -22.54
N LEU A 27 5.00 -5.84 -21.55
CA LEU A 27 4.31 -7.11 -21.74
C LEU A 27 2.83 -6.98 -21.36
N PRO A 28 1.93 -7.66 -22.11
CA PRO A 28 0.53 -7.77 -21.71
C PRO A 28 0.37 -8.63 -20.45
N SER A 29 -0.57 -8.28 -19.61
CA SER A 29 -0.85 -9.07 -18.39
C SER A 29 -1.42 -10.46 -18.69
N PHE A 30 -2.21 -10.59 -19.77
CA PHE A 30 -2.75 -11.85 -20.25
C PHE A 30 -1.88 -12.41 -21.39
N PRO A 31 -1.57 -13.71 -21.43
CA PRO A 31 -1.97 -14.76 -20.47
C PRO A 31 -0.99 -14.91 -19.28
N PHE A 32 0.08 -14.12 -19.25
CA PHE A 32 1.23 -14.32 -18.38
C PHE A 32 0.86 -14.31 -16.88
N LEU A 33 0.16 -13.28 -16.41
CA LEU A 33 -0.24 -13.20 -15.00
C LEU A 33 -1.24 -14.31 -14.61
N ASN A 34 -2.08 -14.75 -15.53
CA ASN A 34 -3.01 -15.83 -15.28
C ASN A 34 -2.27 -17.15 -15.03
N PHE A 35 -1.24 -17.42 -15.84
CA PHE A 35 -0.39 -18.59 -15.69
C PHE A 35 0.42 -18.52 -14.38
N MET A 36 1.04 -17.38 -14.09
CA MET A 36 1.75 -17.15 -12.82
C MET A 36 0.83 -17.35 -11.61
N SER A 37 -0.38 -16.80 -11.66
CA SER A 37 -1.37 -16.96 -10.59
C SER A 37 -1.81 -18.41 -10.39
N PHE A 38 -1.92 -19.17 -11.46
CA PHE A 38 -2.22 -20.60 -11.41
C PHE A 38 -1.10 -21.39 -10.74
N ILE A 39 0.16 -21.14 -11.14
CA ILE A 39 1.32 -21.78 -10.50
C ILE A 39 1.40 -21.43 -9.01
N THR A 40 1.20 -20.16 -8.65
CA THR A 40 1.21 -19.71 -7.25
C THR A 40 0.14 -20.43 -6.45
N LYS A 41 -1.04 -20.62 -7.02
CA LYS A 41 -2.13 -21.35 -6.36
C LYS A 41 -1.76 -22.81 -6.09
N ILE A 42 -1.10 -23.48 -7.03
CA ILE A 42 -0.66 -24.87 -6.85
C ILE A 42 0.45 -24.97 -5.79
N LYS A 43 1.45 -24.07 -5.86
CA LYS A 43 2.64 -24.16 -4.99
C LYS A 43 2.44 -23.55 -3.61
N ALA A 44 1.70 -22.46 -3.50
CA ALA A 44 1.55 -21.68 -2.26
C ALA A 44 0.14 -21.68 -1.69
N GLY A 45 -0.83 -22.30 -2.37
CA GLY A 45 -2.21 -22.44 -1.87
C GLY A 45 -3.10 -21.20 -2.05
N TYR A 46 -2.58 -20.09 -2.61
CA TYR A 46 -3.36 -18.88 -2.89
C TYR A 46 -3.08 -18.35 -4.30
N SER A 47 -4.03 -17.62 -4.86
CA SER A 47 -3.83 -16.94 -6.15
C SER A 47 -3.28 -15.52 -5.95
N LEU A 48 -2.62 -14.96 -6.97
CA LEU A 48 -2.16 -13.57 -6.93
C LEU A 48 -3.32 -12.57 -6.72
N ARG A 49 -4.55 -12.93 -7.09
CA ARG A 49 -5.76 -12.13 -6.88
C ARG A 49 -6.26 -12.13 -5.44
N ASP A 50 -5.85 -13.11 -4.64
CA ASP A 50 -6.23 -13.23 -3.22
C ASP A 50 -5.37 -12.31 -2.35
N ALA A 51 -4.12 -12.05 -2.77
CA ALA A 51 -3.20 -11.14 -2.11
C ALA A 51 -3.55 -9.68 -2.41
N SER A 52 -4.53 -9.14 -1.68
CA SER A 52 -5.08 -7.81 -1.90
C SER A 52 -5.25 -7.05 -0.58
N ALA A 53 -4.48 -5.95 -0.42
CA ALA A 53 -4.62 -5.03 0.72
C ALA A 53 -6.03 -4.42 0.75
N VAL A 54 -6.58 -4.05 -0.40
CA VAL A 54 -7.95 -3.51 -0.52
C VAL A 54 -9.01 -4.47 0.03
N LYS A 55 -8.87 -5.78 -0.21
CA LYS A 55 -9.78 -6.77 0.35
C LYS A 55 -9.64 -6.89 1.87
N GLN A 56 -8.41 -6.81 2.38
CA GLN A 56 -8.13 -6.96 3.81
C GLN A 56 -8.58 -5.75 4.62
N VAL A 57 -8.31 -4.53 4.15
CA VAL A 57 -8.66 -3.31 4.88
C VAL A 57 -10.17 -3.07 4.97
N LYS A 58 -10.97 -3.70 4.11
CA LYS A 58 -12.45 -3.70 4.25
C LYS A 58 -12.94 -4.37 5.54
N ARG A 59 -12.12 -5.20 6.16
CA ARG A 59 -12.41 -5.89 7.43
C ARG A 59 -11.59 -5.33 8.59
N CYS A 60 -10.78 -4.32 8.32
CA CYS A 60 -9.92 -3.71 9.33
C CYS A 60 -10.76 -3.03 10.41
N LYS A 61 -10.40 -3.26 11.69
CA LYS A 61 -11.01 -2.61 12.86
C LYS A 61 -10.03 -1.72 13.62
N ILE A 62 -8.73 -1.86 13.33
CA ILE A 62 -7.67 -1.07 13.96
C ILE A 62 -7.33 0.14 13.10
N PRO A 63 -6.96 1.28 13.69
CA PRO A 63 -6.59 2.47 12.94
C PRO A 63 -5.45 2.21 11.95
N ILE A 64 -5.55 2.78 10.75
CA ILE A 64 -4.53 2.67 9.71
C ILE A 64 -4.10 4.05 9.21
N PHE A 65 -2.78 4.26 9.13
CA PHE A 65 -2.19 5.43 8.49
C PHE A 65 -1.48 5.00 7.20
N ILE A 66 -1.85 5.62 6.09
CA ILE A 66 -1.33 5.29 4.77
C ILE A 66 -0.45 6.44 4.32
N ILE A 67 0.84 6.18 4.11
CA ILE A 67 1.83 7.15 3.64
C ILE A 67 2.28 6.76 2.24
N HIS A 68 2.46 7.73 1.36
CA HIS A 68 2.93 7.48 -0.01
C HIS A 68 3.63 8.69 -0.61
N GLY A 69 4.61 8.45 -1.47
CA GLY A 69 5.27 9.50 -2.21
C GLY A 69 4.46 9.95 -3.44
N SER A 70 4.38 11.27 -3.70
CA SER A 70 3.63 11.78 -4.86
C SER A 70 4.28 11.46 -6.21
N LYS A 71 5.59 11.18 -6.24
CA LYS A 71 6.36 10.82 -7.44
C LYS A 71 6.76 9.34 -7.45
N ASP A 72 6.07 8.51 -6.68
CA ASP A 72 6.30 7.07 -6.70
C ASP A 72 5.92 6.49 -8.09
N LYS A 73 6.96 6.04 -8.81
CA LYS A 73 6.81 5.42 -10.13
C LYS A 73 6.89 3.90 -10.05
N PHE A 74 7.23 3.35 -8.90
CA PHE A 74 7.30 1.91 -8.69
C PHE A 74 5.93 1.39 -8.25
N VAL A 75 5.41 1.87 -7.12
CA VAL A 75 4.02 1.65 -6.71
C VAL A 75 3.24 2.94 -6.97
N PRO A 76 2.29 2.97 -7.92
CA PRO A 76 1.59 4.20 -8.25
C PRO A 76 0.82 4.79 -7.06
N THR A 77 0.92 6.10 -6.87
CA THR A 77 0.30 6.83 -5.75
C THR A 77 -1.22 6.62 -5.65
N TYR A 78 -1.92 6.33 -6.77
CA TYR A 78 -3.36 6.06 -6.73
C TYR A 78 -3.70 4.81 -5.89
N MET A 79 -2.78 3.83 -5.78
CA MET A 79 -3.00 2.62 -4.97
C MET A 79 -3.15 2.94 -3.47
N ALA A 80 -2.44 3.96 -2.96
CA ALA A 80 -2.66 4.46 -1.60
C ALA A 80 -4.10 4.98 -1.41
N SER A 81 -4.65 5.65 -2.42
CA SER A 81 -6.04 6.13 -2.39
C SER A 81 -7.06 4.99 -2.47
N GLU A 82 -6.77 3.94 -3.23
CA GLU A 82 -7.61 2.73 -3.27
C GLU A 82 -7.68 2.04 -1.90
N ILE A 83 -6.53 1.88 -1.22
CA ILE A 83 -6.47 1.32 0.13
C ILE A 83 -7.23 2.21 1.11
N TYR A 84 -6.97 3.52 1.06
CA TYR A 84 -7.63 4.49 1.93
C TYR A 84 -9.15 4.44 1.78
N ASN A 85 -9.66 4.49 0.54
CA ASN A 85 -11.09 4.47 0.27
C ASN A 85 -11.76 3.16 0.70
N ALA A 86 -11.06 2.04 0.57
CA ALA A 86 -11.57 0.72 0.93
C ALA A 86 -11.55 0.42 2.43
N ALA A 87 -10.69 1.09 3.21
CA ALA A 87 -10.57 0.83 4.64
C ALA A 87 -11.84 1.22 5.40
N SER A 88 -12.36 0.30 6.22
CA SER A 88 -13.57 0.48 7.04
C SER A 88 -13.29 0.96 8.47
N CYS A 89 -12.03 1.03 8.87
CA CYS A 89 -11.57 1.50 10.18
C CYS A 89 -11.28 3.01 10.20
N LYS A 90 -10.90 3.55 11.37
CA LYS A 90 -10.31 4.89 11.48
C LYS A 90 -9.05 4.94 10.61
N LYS A 91 -8.93 5.96 9.79
CA LYS A 91 -7.90 6.02 8.76
C LYS A 91 -7.40 7.43 8.52
N GLU A 92 -6.11 7.54 8.26
CA GLU A 92 -5.47 8.77 7.82
C GLU A 92 -4.60 8.49 6.59
N LYS A 93 -4.30 9.53 5.82
CA LYS A 93 -3.48 9.43 4.61
C LYS A 93 -2.58 10.64 4.50
N LEU A 94 -1.29 10.39 4.22
CA LEU A 94 -0.30 11.40 3.89
C LEU A 94 0.30 11.11 2.51
N ILE A 95 0.23 12.08 1.61
CA ILE A 95 0.98 12.05 0.35
C ILE A 95 2.12 13.06 0.46
N VAL A 96 3.35 12.55 0.53
CA VAL A 96 4.55 13.40 0.66
C VAL A 96 4.92 13.97 -0.71
N PRO A 97 4.93 15.31 -0.87
CA PRO A 97 5.28 15.95 -2.14
C PRO A 97 6.71 15.57 -2.57
N ASN A 98 6.87 15.32 -3.87
CA ASN A 98 8.15 15.00 -4.52
C ASN A 98 8.86 13.72 -4.07
N ALA A 99 8.35 12.97 -3.10
CA ALA A 99 8.92 11.71 -2.69
C ALA A 99 8.67 10.61 -3.73
N ALA A 100 9.71 9.85 -4.06
CA ALA A 100 9.64 8.62 -4.83
C ALA A 100 9.36 7.42 -3.91
N HIS A 101 9.46 6.20 -4.46
CA HIS A 101 9.20 4.98 -3.70
C HIS A 101 10.11 4.85 -2.47
N VAL A 102 9.50 4.66 -1.30
CA VAL A 102 10.20 4.53 0.01
C VAL A 102 11.08 5.75 0.36
N GLN A 103 10.79 6.92 -0.19
CA GLN A 103 11.57 8.14 0.07
C GLN A 103 10.82 9.18 0.91
N SER A 104 9.63 8.88 1.39
CA SER A 104 8.80 9.85 2.12
C SER A 104 9.50 10.40 3.37
N SER A 105 10.13 9.53 4.16
CA SER A 105 10.86 9.91 5.38
C SER A 105 12.20 10.61 5.12
N VAL A 106 12.73 10.55 3.89
CA VAL A 106 14.00 11.18 3.50
C VAL A 106 13.77 12.55 2.87
N VAL A 107 12.72 12.67 2.05
CA VAL A 107 12.39 13.91 1.32
C VAL A 107 11.84 14.97 2.26
N ASP A 108 10.98 14.59 3.19
CA ASP A 108 10.45 15.49 4.22
C ASP A 108 10.36 14.75 5.56
N PRO A 109 11.50 14.63 6.27
CA PRO A 109 11.53 13.91 7.54
C PRO A 109 10.68 14.57 8.62
N TYR A 110 10.58 15.89 8.64
CA TYR A 110 9.77 16.59 9.63
C TYR A 110 8.28 16.26 9.45
N LEU A 111 7.73 16.50 8.26
CA LEU A 111 6.34 16.17 7.93
C LEU A 111 6.03 14.69 8.17
N TYR A 112 6.95 13.81 7.79
CA TYR A 112 6.76 12.37 7.94
C TYR A 112 6.65 11.96 9.41
N TRP A 113 7.66 12.29 10.22
CA TRP A 113 7.70 11.86 11.61
C TRP A 113 6.70 12.57 12.50
N GLU A 114 6.42 13.86 12.26
CA GLU A 114 5.35 14.58 12.94
C GLU A 114 3.99 13.92 12.69
N SER A 115 3.69 13.57 11.44
CA SER A 115 2.43 12.90 11.09
C SER A 115 2.33 11.51 11.69
N VAL A 116 3.43 10.75 11.71
CA VAL A 116 3.49 9.41 12.32
C VAL A 116 3.24 9.50 13.83
N ASN A 117 3.93 10.42 14.53
CA ASN A 117 3.79 10.58 15.97
C ASN A 117 2.37 11.02 16.34
N ASN A 118 1.83 12.02 15.66
CA ASN A 118 0.46 12.48 15.87
C ASN A 118 -0.57 11.35 15.67
N PHE A 119 -0.37 10.50 14.68
CA PHE A 119 -1.23 9.35 14.46
C PHE A 119 -1.12 8.33 15.60
N ILE A 120 0.11 8.02 16.05
CA ILE A 120 0.35 7.09 17.15
C ILE A 120 -0.30 7.63 18.43
N GLU A 121 -0.03 8.87 18.81
CA GLU A 121 -0.63 9.50 20.01
C GLU A 121 -2.15 9.50 19.97
N LYS A 122 -2.73 9.80 18.81
CA LYS A 122 -4.19 9.90 18.65
C LYS A 122 -4.90 8.55 18.78
N TYR A 123 -4.28 7.47 18.36
CA TYR A 123 -4.93 6.16 18.26
C TYR A 123 -4.33 5.07 19.14
N THR A 124 -3.28 5.38 19.85
CA THR A 124 -2.70 4.49 20.85
C THR A 124 -2.54 5.25 22.17
N ASP A 125 -2.68 4.59 23.30
CA ASP A 125 -2.46 5.20 24.62
C ASP A 125 -0.97 5.30 24.98
N ILE A 126 -0.09 5.29 23.99
CA ILE A 126 1.35 5.44 24.17
C ILE A 126 1.61 6.94 24.21
N LYS A 127 1.78 7.47 25.43
CA LYS A 127 2.36 8.79 25.67
C LYS A 127 3.84 8.56 25.97
N ASP A 128 4.71 9.30 25.29
CA ASP A 128 6.13 9.38 25.65
C ASP A 128 6.34 9.98 27.03
#